data_ccd2cb0c1c769d43a4cf1fffc91a126b
#
_entry.id   ccd2cb0c1c769d43a4cf1fffc91a126b
#
_cell.length_a   1.000
_cell.length_b   1.000
_cell.length_c   1.000
_cell.angle_alpha   90.00
_cell.angle_beta   90.00
_cell.angle_gamma   90.00
#
_symmetry.space_group_name_H-M   'P 1'
#
loop_
_entity.id
_entity.type
_entity.pdbx_description
1 polymer ?
#
loop_
_entity_poly.entity_id
_entity_poly.type
_entity_poly.pdbx_seq_one_letter_code
_entity_poly.pdbx_strand_id
1 'polypeptide(L)'
;IRVEPAGLESSVRGIIGLKGSVDQATAGEPATRYLTPDSPSALWARIGAAIASLHRTNITTERRWNIADELALLHDRLNKAAALRPLLAERITALLPALDALGATLADRPVCGIHRDCYPDQILVADAGAHLTWLDLDLYCHGDPALDVGNFLAHMTEHALRHYGDAAALAAQENALQQHYQQETGTSSEAIAAWTTLALARHIYLSTQFPERHHTTAPLLALCEQRLQKP
;
A
#
# COMPACT_ATOMS: atom_id res chain seq x y z
N ILE A 1 9.12 8.03 12.48
CA ILE A 1 8.06 8.59 13.36
C ILE A 1 7.56 7.43 14.23
N ARG A 2 7.62 7.61 15.53
CA ARG A 2 7.07 6.63 16.49
C ARG A 2 5.62 6.97 16.76
N VAL A 3 4.71 6.01 16.57
CA VAL A 3 3.28 6.18 16.84
C VAL A 3 2.93 5.30 18.03
N GLU A 4 2.37 5.90 19.09
CA GLU A 4 1.82 5.18 20.24
C GLU A 4 0.30 5.04 20.11
N PRO A 5 -0.32 3.93 20.58
CA PRO A 5 -1.75 3.72 20.47
C PRO A 5 -2.55 4.75 21.28
N ALA A 6 -3.71 5.14 20.74
CA ALA A 6 -4.62 6.10 21.34
C ALA A 6 -5.07 5.67 22.75
N GLY A 7 -4.82 6.53 23.72
CA GLY A 7 -5.19 6.35 25.13
C GLY A 7 -4.36 7.17 26.11
N LEU A 8 -3.23 7.67 25.66
CA LEU A 8 -2.38 8.60 26.42
C LEU A 8 -2.03 9.75 25.47
N GLU A 9 -2.03 10.97 25.97
CA GLU A 9 -1.66 12.16 25.19
C GLU A 9 -0.35 11.92 24.46
N SER A 10 -0.44 11.57 23.17
CA SER A 10 0.71 11.21 22.36
C SER A 10 1.31 12.47 21.75
N SER A 11 2.44 12.87 22.28
CA SER A 11 3.29 13.82 21.57
C SER A 11 3.91 13.11 20.36
N VAL A 12 3.36 13.34 19.17
CA VAL A 12 4.04 13.01 17.90
C VAL A 12 5.26 13.92 17.80
N ARG A 13 6.39 13.47 18.27
CA ARG A 13 7.68 14.13 18.01
C ARG A 13 8.27 13.46 16.78
N GLY A 14 7.88 13.97 15.60
CA GLY A 14 8.53 13.63 14.35
C GLY A 14 9.94 14.22 14.32
N ILE A 15 10.93 13.36 14.17
CA ILE A 15 12.25 13.81 13.71
C ILE A 15 12.17 13.74 12.18
N ILE A 16 11.91 14.87 11.53
CA ILE A 16 12.21 15.07 10.12
C ILE A 16 13.73 15.16 10.06
N GLY A 17 14.38 14.02 9.85
CA GLY A 17 15.83 13.93 9.71
C GLY A 17 16.25 14.51 8.38
N LEU A 18 16.77 15.71 8.40
CA LEU A 18 17.78 16.16 7.46
C LEU A 18 18.89 15.08 7.40
N LYS A 19 19.44 14.84 6.21
CA LYS A 19 20.59 13.93 5.97
C LYS A 19 21.60 13.98 7.11
N GLY A 20 21.55 13.02 7.98
CA GLY A 20 22.46 12.82 9.09
C GLY A 20 22.44 11.34 9.45
N SER A 21 23.60 10.72 9.60
CA SER A 21 23.80 9.33 9.95
C SER A 21 22.81 8.85 11.03
N VAL A 22 22.00 7.86 10.69
CA VAL A 22 21.14 7.17 11.65
C VAL A 22 22.03 6.20 12.44
N ASP A 23 22.66 6.69 13.51
CA ASP A 23 23.46 5.90 14.43
C ASP A 23 22.67 5.45 15.68
N GLN A 24 21.36 5.30 15.57
CA GLN A 24 20.59 4.47 16.51
C GLN A 24 19.84 3.45 15.68
N ALA A 25 20.24 2.19 15.79
CA ALA A 25 19.48 1.05 15.26
C ALA A 25 18.05 1.17 15.79
N THR A 26 17.11 1.55 14.93
CA THR A 26 15.69 1.59 15.29
C THR A 26 15.29 0.15 15.60
N ALA A 27 14.97 -0.15 16.84
CA ALA A 27 14.62 -1.50 17.27
C ALA A 27 13.33 -1.95 16.58
N GLY A 28 13.29 -3.16 16.09
CA GLY A 28 12.11 -3.78 15.50
C GLY A 28 12.41 -4.55 14.22
N GLU A 29 11.47 -5.39 13.82
CA GLU A 29 11.50 -6.17 12.58
C GLU A 29 10.51 -5.56 11.58
N PRO A 30 10.82 -5.57 10.26
CA PRO A 30 9.85 -5.14 9.26
C PRO A 30 8.54 -5.92 9.36
N ALA A 31 7.40 -5.22 9.17
CA ALA A 31 6.09 -5.86 9.25
C ALA A 31 5.93 -7.01 8.23
N THR A 32 6.72 -7.03 7.17
CA THR A 32 6.80 -8.15 6.21
C THR A 32 7.13 -9.48 6.90
N ARG A 33 7.89 -9.50 8.01
CA ARG A 33 8.18 -10.71 8.78
C ARG A 33 6.94 -11.36 9.41
N TYR A 34 5.88 -10.59 9.56
CA TYR A 34 4.61 -11.01 10.16
C TYR A 34 3.53 -11.33 9.11
N LEU A 35 3.86 -11.30 7.80
CA LEU A 35 2.93 -11.66 6.72
C LEU A 35 2.76 -13.18 6.61
N THR A 36 2.12 -13.75 7.62
CA THR A 36 1.77 -15.17 7.69
C THR A 36 0.29 -15.33 8.01
N PRO A 37 -0.37 -16.42 7.54
CA PRO A 37 -1.78 -16.68 7.85
C PRO A 37 -2.08 -16.77 9.36
N ASP A 38 -1.09 -17.19 10.16
CA ASP A 38 -1.22 -17.33 11.61
C ASP A 38 -0.91 -16.03 12.37
N SER A 39 -0.53 -14.97 11.67
CA SER A 39 -0.22 -13.68 12.29
C SER A 39 -1.44 -13.09 12.98
N PRO A 40 -1.33 -12.60 14.23
CA PRO A 40 -2.46 -12.05 14.97
C PRO A 40 -3.11 -10.87 14.25
N SER A 41 -4.42 -10.93 14.02
CA SER A 41 -5.20 -9.83 13.42
C SER A 41 -5.07 -8.52 14.20
N ALA A 42 -4.84 -8.59 15.52
CA ALA A 42 -4.61 -7.41 16.35
C ALA A 42 -3.39 -6.58 15.93
N LEU A 43 -2.32 -7.20 15.43
CA LEU A 43 -1.17 -6.46 14.88
C LEU A 43 -1.60 -5.61 13.68
N TRP A 44 -2.34 -6.21 12.76
CA TRP A 44 -2.78 -5.56 11.52
C TRP A 44 -3.79 -4.45 11.78
N ALA A 45 -4.69 -4.63 12.74
CA ALA A 45 -5.58 -3.57 13.24
C ALA A 45 -4.76 -2.37 13.77
N ARG A 46 -3.69 -2.62 14.52
CA ARG A 46 -2.79 -1.56 15.01
C ARG A 46 -2.03 -0.85 13.89
N ILE A 47 -1.62 -1.58 12.85
CA ILE A 47 -1.01 -0.98 11.65
C ILE A 47 -2.03 -0.07 10.96
N GLY A 48 -3.29 -0.51 10.84
CA GLY A 48 -4.37 0.34 10.33
C GLY A 48 -4.56 1.64 11.14
N ALA A 49 -4.52 1.54 12.48
CA ALA A 49 -4.54 2.72 13.37
C ALA A 49 -3.31 3.63 13.17
N ALA A 50 -2.13 3.05 12.95
CA ALA A 50 -0.90 3.81 12.70
C ALA A 50 -0.97 4.59 11.37
N ILE A 51 -1.52 3.98 10.30
CA ILE A 51 -1.77 4.67 9.03
C ILE A 51 -2.77 5.83 9.25
N ALA A 52 -3.88 5.60 9.96
CA ALA A 52 -4.84 6.64 10.28
C ALA A 52 -4.22 7.78 11.10
N SER A 53 -3.32 7.46 12.03
CA SER A 53 -2.59 8.46 12.81
C SER A 53 -1.66 9.30 11.96
N LEU A 54 -0.95 8.70 10.99
CA LEU A 54 -0.12 9.43 10.03
C LEU A 54 -0.96 10.43 9.24
N HIS A 55 -2.13 10.01 8.75
CA HIS A 55 -3.04 10.85 7.95
C HIS A 55 -3.64 12.02 8.76
N ARG A 56 -3.69 11.91 10.09
CA ARG A 56 -4.12 13.00 10.98
C ARG A 56 -2.99 13.98 11.34
N THR A 57 -1.75 13.69 10.94
CA THR A 57 -0.65 14.63 11.17
C THR A 57 -0.81 15.85 10.27
N ASN A 58 -0.56 17.03 10.83
CA ASN A 58 -0.59 18.29 10.07
C ASN A 58 0.82 18.65 9.56
N ILE A 59 1.58 17.66 9.06
CA ILE A 59 2.89 17.91 8.47
C ILE A 59 2.68 18.60 7.13
N THR A 60 3.19 19.82 7.01
CA THR A 60 3.07 20.61 5.78
C THR A 60 4.07 20.15 4.73
N THR A 61 3.63 20.05 3.48
CA THR A 61 4.46 19.78 2.32
C THR A 61 3.84 20.45 1.08
N GLU A 62 4.67 20.88 0.15
CA GLU A 62 4.20 21.40 -1.14
C GLU A 62 4.01 20.29 -2.18
N ARG A 63 4.56 19.10 -1.90
CA ARG A 63 4.42 17.94 -2.80
C ARG A 63 2.98 17.46 -2.83
N ARG A 64 2.52 17.12 -4.03
CA ARG A 64 1.19 16.55 -4.25
C ARG A 64 1.29 15.31 -5.12
N TRP A 65 0.40 14.39 -4.90
CA TRP A 65 0.21 13.21 -5.73
C TRP A 65 -1.29 12.97 -5.90
N ASN A 66 -1.74 12.93 -7.12
CA ASN A 66 -3.14 12.77 -7.45
C ASN A 66 -3.36 11.55 -8.34
N ILE A 67 -4.61 11.26 -8.65
CA ILE A 67 -4.98 10.09 -9.46
C ILE A 67 -4.42 10.16 -10.89
N ALA A 68 -4.30 11.35 -11.49
CA ALA A 68 -3.72 11.50 -12.83
C ALA A 68 -2.22 11.15 -12.84
N ASP A 69 -1.49 11.50 -11.77
CA ASP A 69 -0.08 11.11 -11.61
C ASP A 69 0.06 9.59 -11.50
N GLU A 70 -0.83 8.93 -10.75
CA GLU A 70 -0.82 7.47 -10.61
C GLU A 70 -1.18 6.76 -11.92
N LEU A 71 -2.20 7.22 -12.65
CA LEU A 71 -2.57 6.65 -13.94
C LEU A 71 -1.44 6.81 -14.96
N ALA A 72 -0.80 7.97 -15.02
CA ALA A 72 0.36 8.19 -15.90
C ALA A 72 1.50 7.21 -15.58
N LEU A 73 1.79 6.99 -14.30
CA LEU A 73 2.76 5.99 -13.85
C LEU A 73 2.35 4.57 -14.26
N LEU A 74 1.08 4.21 -14.08
CA LEU A 74 0.56 2.89 -14.47
C LEU A 74 0.67 2.64 -15.96
N HIS A 75 0.30 3.62 -16.80
CA HIS A 75 0.46 3.52 -18.25
C HIS A 75 1.91 3.25 -18.65
N ASP A 76 2.87 4.00 -18.10
CA ASP A 76 4.29 3.77 -18.35
C ASP A 76 4.71 2.35 -17.93
N ARG A 77 4.33 1.91 -16.73
CA ARG A 77 4.73 0.61 -16.18
C ARG A 77 4.11 -0.56 -16.92
N LEU A 78 2.81 -0.50 -17.24
CA LEU A 78 2.13 -1.58 -17.95
C LEU A 78 2.59 -1.69 -19.41
N ASN A 79 2.86 -0.58 -20.09
CA ASN A 79 3.46 -0.63 -21.42
C ASN A 79 4.86 -1.28 -21.40
N LYS A 80 5.69 -0.97 -20.40
CA LYS A 80 6.98 -1.63 -20.19
C LYS A 80 6.81 -3.13 -19.88
N ALA A 81 5.83 -3.50 -19.05
CA ALA A 81 5.54 -4.90 -18.75
C ALA A 81 5.09 -5.66 -20.00
N ALA A 82 4.24 -5.07 -20.84
CA ALA A 82 3.80 -5.65 -22.11
C ALA A 82 4.99 -5.91 -23.06
N ALA A 83 5.91 -4.97 -23.17
CA ALA A 83 7.13 -5.13 -23.97
C ALA A 83 8.03 -6.26 -23.44
N LEU A 84 8.13 -6.43 -22.10
CA LEU A 84 8.92 -7.47 -21.45
C LEU A 84 8.25 -8.86 -21.47
N ARG A 85 6.93 -8.91 -21.68
CA ARG A 85 6.12 -10.14 -21.66
C ARG A 85 5.23 -10.23 -22.90
N PRO A 86 5.79 -10.46 -24.11
CA PRO A 86 5.02 -10.42 -25.36
C PRO A 86 3.80 -11.35 -25.39
N LEU A 87 3.88 -12.51 -24.72
CA LEU A 87 2.74 -13.45 -24.64
C LEU A 87 1.57 -12.93 -23.79
N LEU A 88 1.79 -11.93 -22.95
CA LEU A 88 0.78 -11.31 -22.11
C LEU A 88 0.46 -9.88 -22.56
N ALA A 89 1.12 -9.36 -23.58
CA ALA A 89 1.08 -7.96 -23.97
C ALA A 89 -0.35 -7.46 -24.25
N GLU A 90 -1.13 -8.19 -25.03
CA GLU A 90 -2.51 -7.85 -25.35
C GLU A 90 -3.38 -7.76 -24.10
N ARG A 91 -3.28 -8.74 -23.21
CA ARG A 91 -4.03 -8.74 -21.94
C ARG A 91 -3.61 -7.59 -21.02
N ILE A 92 -2.30 -7.30 -20.93
CA ILE A 92 -1.79 -6.21 -20.09
C ILE A 92 -2.30 -4.86 -20.60
N THR A 93 -2.23 -4.62 -21.91
CA THR A 93 -2.68 -3.34 -22.50
C THR A 93 -4.20 -3.19 -22.46
N ALA A 94 -4.95 -4.30 -22.51
CA ALA A 94 -6.40 -4.30 -22.35
C ALA A 94 -6.88 -3.82 -20.97
N LEU A 95 -6.02 -3.85 -19.93
CA LEU A 95 -6.37 -3.30 -18.61
C LEU A 95 -6.47 -1.78 -18.61
N LEU A 96 -5.71 -1.07 -19.47
CA LEU A 96 -5.54 0.38 -19.37
C LEU A 96 -6.87 1.16 -19.38
N PRO A 97 -7.81 0.94 -20.32
CA PRO A 97 -9.08 1.67 -20.30
C PRO A 97 -9.92 1.42 -19.04
N ALA A 98 -9.88 0.20 -18.49
CA ALA A 98 -10.61 -0.15 -17.28
C ALA A 98 -9.96 0.48 -16.03
N LEU A 99 -8.64 0.59 -15.99
CA LEU A 99 -7.90 1.31 -14.94
C LEU A 99 -8.17 2.81 -15.01
N ASP A 100 -8.26 3.39 -16.20
CA ASP A 100 -8.62 4.80 -16.38
C ASP A 100 -10.05 5.07 -15.88
N ALA A 101 -11.00 4.18 -16.22
CA ALA A 101 -12.38 4.27 -15.74
C ALA A 101 -12.44 4.12 -14.21
N LEU A 102 -11.68 3.19 -13.63
CA LEU A 102 -11.57 3.03 -12.17
C LEU A 102 -10.97 4.28 -11.53
N GLY A 103 -9.90 4.83 -12.10
CA GLY A 103 -9.28 6.06 -11.62
C GLY A 103 -10.22 7.26 -11.65
N ALA A 104 -11.10 7.36 -12.65
CA ALA A 104 -12.11 8.42 -12.74
C ALA A 104 -13.06 8.42 -11.52
N THR A 105 -13.32 7.27 -10.89
CA THR A 105 -14.13 7.18 -9.66
C THR A 105 -13.44 7.78 -8.42
N LEU A 106 -12.15 8.03 -8.51
CA LEU A 106 -11.31 8.59 -7.44
C LEU A 106 -11.07 10.10 -7.60
N ALA A 107 -11.74 10.76 -8.55
CA ALA A 107 -11.74 12.22 -8.66
C ALA A 107 -12.38 12.83 -7.41
N ASP A 108 -11.94 14.03 -7.04
CA ASP A 108 -12.52 14.84 -5.94
C ASP A 108 -12.51 14.16 -4.56
N ARG A 109 -11.56 13.29 -4.33
CA ARG A 109 -11.37 12.63 -3.03
C ARG A 109 -10.72 13.57 -2.00
N PRO A 110 -10.99 13.35 -0.68
CA PRO A 110 -10.30 14.06 0.38
C PRO A 110 -8.77 13.93 0.26
N VAL A 111 -8.07 15.00 0.64
CA VAL A 111 -6.61 15.07 0.56
C VAL A 111 -6.04 15.32 1.95
N CYS A 112 -5.03 14.53 2.34
CA CYS A 112 -4.24 14.74 3.56
C CYS A 112 -2.76 14.44 3.29
N GLY A 113 -1.93 14.52 4.33
CA GLY A 113 -0.55 14.03 4.25
C GLY A 113 -0.53 12.50 4.18
N ILE A 114 0.09 11.95 3.16
CA ILE A 114 0.22 10.51 2.93
C ILE A 114 1.69 10.10 2.85
N HIS A 115 1.99 8.85 3.19
CA HIS A 115 3.31 8.25 3.00
C HIS A 115 3.67 8.09 1.52
N ARG A 116 2.67 7.76 0.69
CA ARG A 116 2.72 7.45 -0.74
C ARG A 116 3.39 6.12 -1.08
N ASP A 117 4.41 5.70 -0.35
CA ASP A 117 5.07 4.38 -0.49
C ASP A 117 4.84 3.52 0.75
N CYS A 118 3.59 3.48 1.20
CA CYS A 118 3.15 2.75 2.39
C CYS A 118 3.02 1.26 2.09
N TYR A 119 3.95 0.45 2.61
CA TYR A 119 3.91 -1.02 2.50
C TYR A 119 4.63 -1.67 3.71
N PRO A 120 4.53 -3.00 3.90
CA PRO A 120 4.99 -3.66 5.12
C PRO A 120 6.45 -3.42 5.51
N ASP A 121 7.38 -3.27 4.55
CA ASP A 121 8.79 -3.01 4.88
C ASP A 121 9.04 -1.57 5.39
N GLN A 122 8.07 -0.67 5.23
CA GLN A 122 8.16 0.71 5.73
C GLN A 122 7.68 0.86 7.18
N ILE A 123 7.32 -0.25 7.83
CA ILE A 123 6.91 -0.27 9.24
C ILE A 123 7.78 -1.26 10.00
N LEU A 124 8.52 -0.78 11.01
CA LEU A 124 9.16 -1.64 11.99
C LEU A 124 8.21 -1.93 13.16
N VAL A 125 8.16 -3.19 13.52
CA VAL A 125 7.34 -3.73 14.61
C VAL A 125 8.27 -4.13 15.75
N ALA A 126 8.09 -3.55 16.92
CA ALA A 126 8.84 -3.90 18.13
C ALA A 126 7.89 -4.26 19.28
N ASP A 127 8.40 -4.93 20.30
CA ASP A 127 7.70 -5.31 21.52
C ASP A 127 6.35 -6.00 21.24
N ALA A 128 6.39 -7.03 20.40
CA ALA A 128 5.22 -7.78 19.94
C ALA A 128 4.10 -6.90 19.36
N GLY A 129 4.47 -5.83 18.67
CA GLY A 129 3.54 -4.88 18.06
C GLY A 129 3.15 -3.71 18.97
N ALA A 130 3.69 -3.60 20.18
CA ALA A 130 3.42 -2.45 21.05
C ALA A 130 3.98 -1.14 20.48
N HIS A 131 5.06 -1.21 19.72
CA HIS A 131 5.68 -0.07 19.07
C HIS A 131 5.75 -0.27 17.57
N LEU A 132 5.31 0.75 16.82
CA LEU A 132 5.39 0.81 15.37
C LEU A 132 6.19 2.05 14.97
N THR A 133 7.16 1.89 14.07
CA THR A 133 7.99 2.99 13.59
C THR A 133 7.93 3.07 12.08
N TRP A 134 7.58 4.24 11.55
CA TRP A 134 7.61 4.53 10.12
C TRP A 134 9.04 4.74 9.62
N LEU A 135 9.32 4.17 8.46
CA LEU A 135 10.55 4.39 7.71
C LEU A 135 10.25 5.19 6.44
N ASP A 136 11.28 5.75 5.85
CA ASP A 136 11.31 6.30 4.50
C ASP A 136 10.12 7.22 4.13
N LEU A 137 10.05 8.38 4.76
CA LEU A 137 9.07 9.43 4.43
C LEU A 137 9.53 10.34 3.28
N ASP A 138 10.52 9.93 2.48
CA ASP A 138 11.07 10.75 1.39
C ASP A 138 10.04 11.10 0.32
N LEU A 139 9.02 10.25 0.15
CA LEU A 139 7.91 10.47 -0.78
C LEU A 139 6.68 11.13 -0.15
N TYR A 140 6.73 11.47 1.15
CA TYR A 140 5.61 12.11 1.83
C TYR A 140 5.08 13.31 1.05
N CYS A 141 3.77 13.33 0.84
CA CYS A 141 3.09 14.35 0.04
C CYS A 141 1.62 14.50 0.46
N HIS A 142 0.91 15.48 -0.10
CA HIS A 142 -0.54 15.56 -0.02
C HIS A 142 -1.18 14.71 -1.13
N GLY A 143 -2.08 13.80 -0.76
CA GLY A 143 -2.82 12.92 -1.67
C GLY A 143 -4.04 12.28 -1.02
N ASP A 144 -4.71 11.40 -1.77
CA ASP A 144 -5.87 10.64 -1.25
C ASP A 144 -5.39 9.64 -0.18
N PRO A 145 -5.90 9.71 1.06
CA PRO A 145 -5.51 8.78 2.12
C PRO A 145 -5.78 7.30 1.80
N ALA A 146 -6.75 7.00 0.95
CA ALA A 146 -7.03 5.62 0.53
C ALA A 146 -5.88 5.00 -0.29
N LEU A 147 -4.99 5.83 -0.88
CA LEU A 147 -3.80 5.35 -1.60
C LEU A 147 -2.88 4.54 -0.68
N ASP A 148 -2.54 5.05 0.50
CA ASP A 148 -1.62 4.36 1.41
C ASP A 148 -2.16 3.00 1.85
N VAL A 149 -3.44 2.94 2.20
CA VAL A 149 -4.10 1.68 2.58
C VAL A 149 -4.18 0.73 1.39
N GLY A 150 -4.60 1.24 0.24
CA GLY A 150 -4.69 0.45 -1.00
C GLY A 150 -3.33 -0.12 -1.42
N ASN A 151 -2.27 0.68 -1.33
CA ASN A 151 -0.90 0.22 -1.60
C ASN A 151 -0.47 -0.86 -0.60
N PHE A 152 -0.74 -0.66 0.68
CA PHE A 152 -0.40 -1.64 1.72
C PHE A 152 -1.11 -2.98 1.49
N LEU A 153 -2.42 -2.96 1.24
CA LEU A 153 -3.20 -4.17 0.95
C LEU A 153 -2.74 -4.86 -0.34
N ALA A 154 -2.38 -4.09 -1.38
CA ALA A 154 -1.85 -4.66 -2.62
C ALA A 154 -0.53 -5.42 -2.38
N HIS A 155 0.36 -4.88 -1.54
CA HIS A 155 1.59 -5.57 -1.15
C HIS A 155 1.31 -6.85 -0.34
N MET A 156 0.31 -6.84 0.56
CA MET A 156 -0.11 -8.04 1.30
C MET A 156 -0.67 -9.12 0.35
N THR A 157 -1.55 -8.72 -0.56
CA THR A 157 -2.14 -9.60 -1.58
C THR A 157 -1.07 -10.18 -2.52
N GLU A 158 -0.10 -9.37 -2.99
CA GLU A 158 1.02 -9.83 -3.82
C GLU A 158 1.90 -10.82 -3.04
N HIS A 159 2.21 -10.50 -1.79
CA HIS A 159 2.98 -11.38 -0.91
C HIS A 159 2.26 -12.73 -0.71
N ALA A 160 0.95 -12.70 -0.45
CA ALA A 160 0.12 -13.90 -0.31
C ALA A 160 0.18 -14.76 -1.58
N LEU A 161 -0.01 -14.14 -2.74
CA LEU A 161 0.06 -14.82 -4.02
C LEU A 161 1.43 -15.43 -4.28
N ARG A 162 2.51 -14.70 -3.98
CA ARG A 162 3.89 -15.10 -4.24
C ARG A 162 4.37 -16.21 -3.33
N HIS A 163 4.01 -16.20 -2.04
CA HIS A 163 4.53 -17.15 -1.05
C HIS A 163 3.58 -18.33 -0.79
N TYR A 164 2.27 -18.13 -0.95
CA TYR A 164 1.26 -19.16 -0.64
C TYR A 164 0.51 -19.66 -1.89
N GLY A 165 0.72 -19.00 -3.05
CA GLY A 165 -0.03 -19.34 -4.27
C GLY A 165 -1.51 -18.94 -4.23
N ASP A 166 -1.94 -18.27 -3.17
CA ASP A 166 -3.33 -17.86 -2.95
C ASP A 166 -3.36 -16.38 -2.53
N ALA A 167 -3.98 -15.53 -3.35
CA ALA A 167 -4.14 -14.11 -3.07
C ALA A 167 -4.97 -13.82 -1.81
N ALA A 168 -5.77 -14.77 -1.35
CA ALA A 168 -6.63 -14.65 -0.16
C ALA A 168 -5.97 -15.22 1.12
N ALA A 169 -4.76 -15.76 1.06
CA ALA A 169 -4.12 -16.39 2.22
C ALA A 169 -3.95 -15.45 3.42
N LEU A 170 -3.93 -14.13 3.21
CA LEU A 170 -3.82 -13.10 4.25
C LEU A 170 -5.12 -12.29 4.44
N ALA A 171 -6.27 -12.78 3.96
CA ALA A 171 -7.54 -12.04 3.99
C ALA A 171 -7.97 -11.60 5.40
N ALA A 172 -7.71 -12.41 6.43
CA ALA A 172 -8.04 -12.07 7.81
C ALA A 172 -7.23 -10.86 8.30
N GLN A 173 -5.95 -10.80 7.94
CA GLN A 173 -5.01 -9.73 8.28
C GLN A 173 -5.35 -8.45 7.50
N GLU A 174 -5.61 -8.57 6.19
CA GLU A 174 -6.05 -7.46 5.33
C GLU A 174 -7.35 -6.84 5.85
N ASN A 175 -8.34 -7.67 6.19
CA ASN A 175 -9.61 -7.21 6.74
C ASN A 175 -9.43 -6.49 8.09
N ALA A 176 -8.59 -7.02 8.99
CA ALA A 176 -8.35 -6.39 10.28
C ALA A 176 -7.71 -4.99 10.13
N LEU A 177 -6.73 -4.84 9.25
CA LEU A 177 -6.11 -3.57 8.93
C LEU A 177 -7.13 -2.59 8.34
N GLN A 178 -7.84 -3.00 7.30
CA GLN A 178 -8.79 -2.16 6.59
C GLN A 178 -9.93 -1.71 7.49
N GLN A 179 -10.57 -2.63 8.22
CA GLN A 179 -11.69 -2.31 9.10
C GLN A 179 -11.31 -1.32 10.18
N HIS A 180 -10.15 -1.51 10.82
CA HIS A 180 -9.71 -0.59 11.86
C HIS A 180 -9.39 0.79 11.30
N TYR A 181 -8.69 0.85 10.17
CA TYR A 181 -8.44 2.11 9.47
C TYR A 181 -9.75 2.84 9.13
N GLN A 182 -10.74 2.13 8.60
CA GLN A 182 -12.05 2.71 8.26
C GLN A 182 -12.82 3.21 9.47
N GLN A 183 -12.77 2.50 10.59
CA GLN A 183 -13.38 2.95 11.86
C GLN A 183 -12.79 4.27 12.34
N GLU A 184 -11.48 4.47 12.13
CA GLU A 184 -10.77 5.68 12.56
C GLU A 184 -10.95 6.88 11.61
N THR A 185 -11.23 6.64 10.33
CA THR A 185 -11.17 7.68 9.28
C THR A 185 -12.45 7.89 8.51
N GLY A 186 -13.37 6.92 8.52
CA GLY A 186 -14.57 6.93 7.68
C GLY A 186 -14.30 6.75 6.18
N THR A 187 -13.07 6.37 5.78
CA THR A 187 -12.72 6.16 4.36
C THR A 187 -13.54 5.01 3.78
N SER A 188 -14.11 5.20 2.59
CA SER A 188 -14.99 4.19 1.97
C SER A 188 -14.23 2.95 1.51
N SER A 189 -14.90 1.80 1.56
CA SER A 189 -14.37 0.51 1.10
C SER A 189 -14.07 0.54 -0.40
N GLU A 190 -14.92 1.21 -1.17
CA GLU A 190 -14.80 1.33 -2.62
C GLU A 190 -13.53 2.08 -3.01
N ALA A 191 -13.21 3.18 -2.32
CA ALA A 191 -11.99 3.93 -2.57
C ALA A 191 -10.74 3.10 -2.24
N ILE A 192 -10.73 2.40 -1.11
CA ILE A 192 -9.62 1.50 -0.74
C ILE A 192 -9.49 0.38 -1.78
N ALA A 193 -10.58 -0.25 -2.19
CA ALA A 193 -10.56 -1.32 -3.19
C ALA A 193 -10.05 -0.83 -4.56
N ALA A 194 -10.45 0.37 -4.97
CA ALA A 194 -9.97 0.99 -6.20
C ALA A 194 -8.45 1.23 -6.14
N TRP A 195 -7.94 1.87 -5.09
CA TRP A 195 -6.51 2.08 -4.92
C TRP A 195 -5.73 0.77 -4.79
N THR A 196 -6.30 -0.25 -4.12
CA THR A 196 -5.69 -1.60 -4.06
C THR A 196 -5.55 -2.20 -5.46
N THR A 197 -6.56 -2.05 -6.31
CA THR A 197 -6.53 -2.57 -7.68
C THR A 197 -5.50 -1.84 -8.55
N LEU A 198 -5.42 -0.51 -8.46
CA LEU A 198 -4.40 0.28 -9.15
C LEU A 198 -2.98 -0.13 -8.71
N ALA A 199 -2.77 -0.29 -7.40
CA ALA A 199 -1.48 -0.73 -6.87
C ALA A 199 -1.12 -2.16 -7.30
N LEU A 200 -2.08 -3.10 -7.31
CA LEU A 200 -1.87 -4.46 -7.85
C LEU A 200 -1.50 -4.45 -9.32
N ALA A 201 -2.12 -3.59 -10.14
CA ALA A 201 -1.73 -3.44 -11.54
C ALA A 201 -0.27 -3.00 -11.68
N ARG A 202 0.24 -2.14 -10.80
CA ARG A 202 1.66 -1.76 -10.75
C ARG A 202 2.57 -2.96 -10.44
N HIS A 203 2.11 -3.90 -9.60
CA HIS A 203 2.86 -5.12 -9.30
C HIS A 203 3.05 -6.05 -10.51
N ILE A 204 2.22 -5.96 -11.56
CA ILE A 204 2.46 -6.67 -12.83
C ILE A 204 3.82 -6.26 -13.41
N TYR A 205 4.15 -4.97 -13.45
CA TYR A 205 5.46 -4.52 -13.89
C TYR A 205 6.56 -4.94 -12.92
N LEU A 206 6.37 -4.74 -11.62
CA LEU A 206 7.36 -5.08 -10.60
C LEU A 206 7.73 -6.58 -10.67
N SER A 207 6.78 -7.46 -10.93
CA SER A 207 7.03 -8.89 -11.09
C SER A 207 7.93 -9.21 -12.29
N THR A 208 8.01 -8.34 -13.30
CA THR A 208 8.90 -8.52 -14.45
C THR A 208 10.34 -8.10 -14.20
N GLN A 209 10.59 -7.34 -13.11
CA GLN A 209 11.91 -6.79 -12.81
C GLN A 209 12.79 -7.74 -11.98
N PHE A 210 12.16 -8.69 -11.29
CA PHE A 210 12.84 -9.61 -10.37
C PHE A 210 12.59 -11.06 -10.81
N PRO A 211 13.64 -11.83 -11.18
CA PRO A 211 13.49 -13.20 -11.66
C PRO A 211 12.65 -14.10 -10.74
N GLU A 212 12.84 -13.96 -9.42
CA GLU A 212 12.13 -14.72 -8.41
C GLU A 212 10.61 -14.41 -8.34
N ARG A 213 10.18 -13.29 -8.94
CA ARG A 213 8.77 -12.86 -9.01
C ARG A 213 8.10 -13.16 -10.36
N HIS A 214 8.84 -13.61 -11.37
CA HIS A 214 8.30 -13.83 -12.72
C HIS A 214 7.10 -14.76 -12.75
N HIS A 215 7.02 -15.71 -11.83
CA HIS A 215 5.91 -16.68 -11.73
C HIS A 215 4.60 -16.00 -11.30
N THR A 216 4.64 -14.81 -10.67
CA THR A 216 3.43 -14.08 -10.23
C THR A 216 2.85 -13.18 -11.31
N THR A 217 3.55 -12.90 -12.43
CA THR A 217 3.08 -11.95 -13.45
C THR A 217 1.71 -12.33 -14.02
N ALA A 218 1.52 -13.57 -14.47
CA ALA A 218 0.25 -14.01 -15.03
C ALA A 218 -0.87 -14.13 -13.97
N PRO A 219 -0.63 -14.65 -12.76
CA PRO A 219 -1.60 -14.61 -11.66
C PRO A 219 -2.03 -13.19 -11.26
N LEU A 220 -1.09 -12.22 -11.16
CA LEU A 220 -1.41 -10.82 -10.86
C LEU A 220 -2.28 -10.19 -11.95
N LEU A 221 -1.95 -10.47 -13.22
CA LEU A 221 -2.75 -10.01 -14.35
C LEU A 221 -4.18 -10.54 -14.26
N ALA A 222 -4.35 -11.85 -14.04
CA ALA A 222 -5.67 -12.49 -13.89
C ALA A 222 -6.46 -11.92 -12.70
N LEU A 223 -5.79 -11.62 -11.59
CA LEU A 223 -6.42 -11.00 -10.43
C LEU A 223 -6.91 -9.57 -10.74
N CYS A 224 -6.12 -8.77 -11.46
CA CYS A 224 -6.53 -7.43 -11.89
C CYS A 224 -7.71 -7.50 -12.85
N GLU A 225 -7.69 -8.40 -13.84
CA GLU A 225 -8.83 -8.62 -14.75
C GLU A 225 -10.10 -8.96 -13.98
N GLN A 226 -10.02 -9.88 -13.01
CA GLN A 226 -11.16 -10.26 -12.18
C GLN A 226 -11.70 -9.09 -11.34
N ARG A 227 -10.82 -8.27 -10.76
CA ARG A 227 -11.23 -7.12 -9.95
C ARG A 227 -11.89 -6.02 -10.77
N LEU A 228 -11.42 -5.80 -12.00
CA LEU A 228 -11.95 -4.79 -12.92
C LEU A 228 -13.28 -5.20 -13.60
N GLN A 229 -13.63 -6.50 -13.58
CA GLN A 229 -14.89 -7.01 -14.10
C GLN A 229 -16.02 -7.02 -13.06
N LYS A 230 -15.70 -6.84 -11.77
CA LYS A 230 -16.74 -6.75 -10.73
C LYS A 230 -17.34 -5.35 -10.77
N PRO A 231 -18.68 -5.24 -10.87
CA PRO A 231 -19.38 -3.97 -10.83
C PRO A 231 -19.26 -3.30 -9.47
#